data_55530af3a1636b0e457852cf94086085
#
_entry.id   55530af3a1636b0e457852cf94086085
#
_cell.length_a   1.000
_cell.length_b   1.000
_cell.length_c   1.000
_cell.angle_alpha   90.00
_cell.angle_beta   90.00
_cell.angle_gamma   90.00
#
_symmetry.space_group_name_H-M   'P 1'
#
loop_
_entity.id
_entity.type
_entity.pdbx_description
1 polymer ?
#
loop_
_entity_poly.entity_id
_entity_poly.type
_entity_poly.pdbx_seq_one_letter_code
_entity_poly.pdbx_strand_id
1 'polypeptide(L)'
;MNRILVVFLPVFIYCQNVEMYLSLIYEGKTEGIENKIDEMLSKYPNDPGVIYLKALVTTDGSKALELYNSIIEKFPSSKFAVESSVKIGEFLYSKGLYSQASQQLRLLPRIHPRYPDIERVVNLMSSSFSAIGAEDSLKYYLGIYQSMFPNISFQDYDTSMKVKDIHSDKKLASVVSEIKPYVIQIGAFGNIQNAKRLKLQVAQIGYNVYIVPIETNGRTFHAVRVLSFKTKSKAEKIGKLIKSKLGVEYRVLYRPKK
;
A
#
# COMPACT_ATOMS: atom_id res chain seq x y z
N MET A 1 11.80 -41.52 33.68
CA MET A 1 12.20 -41.55 32.24
C MET A 1 11.21 -40.73 31.45
N ASN A 2 11.52 -39.45 31.25
CA ASN A 2 10.68 -38.52 30.49
C ASN A 2 11.01 -38.62 28.99
N ARG A 3 10.05 -39.09 28.23
CA ARG A 3 10.14 -39.02 26.77
C ARG A 3 9.57 -37.65 26.33
N ILE A 4 10.45 -36.70 26.04
CA ILE A 4 10.09 -35.47 25.32
C ILE A 4 10.05 -35.86 23.84
N LEU A 5 8.84 -36.01 23.32
CA LEU A 5 8.61 -36.17 21.88
C LEU A 5 8.61 -34.78 21.23
N VAL A 6 9.76 -34.41 20.65
CA VAL A 6 9.88 -33.16 19.89
C VAL A 6 9.22 -33.35 18.53
N VAL A 7 8.00 -32.81 18.38
CA VAL A 7 7.30 -32.70 17.09
C VAL A 7 7.72 -31.38 16.43
N PHE A 8 8.85 -31.36 15.72
CA PHE A 8 9.39 -30.16 15.06
C PHE A 8 9.81 -30.45 13.62
N LEU A 9 8.93 -31.07 12.79
CA LEU A 9 9.31 -31.39 11.41
C LEU A 9 8.38 -30.96 10.25
N PRO A 10 7.12 -30.52 10.40
CA PRO A 10 6.34 -30.16 9.23
C PRO A 10 6.56 -28.74 8.71
N VAL A 11 7.05 -27.80 9.55
CA VAL A 11 7.16 -26.39 9.17
C VAL A 11 8.30 -26.13 8.16
N PHE A 12 9.41 -26.83 8.28
CA PHE A 12 10.56 -26.65 7.37
C PHE A 12 10.33 -27.20 5.95
N ILE A 13 9.68 -28.34 5.82
CA ILE A 13 9.38 -28.95 4.52
C ILE A 13 8.38 -28.09 3.75
N TYR A 14 7.54 -27.39 4.46
CA TYR A 14 6.47 -26.58 3.90
C TYR A 14 6.97 -25.27 3.30
N CYS A 15 7.87 -24.58 3.98
CA CYS A 15 8.53 -23.38 3.48
C CYS A 15 9.28 -23.64 2.16
N GLN A 16 9.92 -24.80 2.01
CA GLN A 16 10.62 -25.22 0.79
C GLN A 16 9.67 -25.38 -0.41
N ASN A 17 8.44 -25.84 -0.20
CA ASN A 17 7.48 -26.00 -1.29
C ASN A 17 7.02 -24.64 -1.86
N VAL A 18 6.75 -23.63 -1.03
CA VAL A 18 6.35 -22.30 -1.50
C VAL A 18 7.47 -21.66 -2.34
N GLU A 19 8.73 -21.68 -1.86
CA GLU A 19 9.86 -21.11 -2.60
C GLU A 19 10.12 -21.82 -3.92
N MET A 20 9.97 -23.14 -3.94
CA MET A 20 10.10 -23.93 -5.18
C MET A 20 9.06 -23.48 -6.23
N TYR A 21 7.80 -23.37 -5.84
CA TYR A 21 6.74 -22.94 -6.76
C TYR A 21 6.90 -21.47 -7.18
N LEU A 22 7.38 -20.60 -6.32
CA LEU A 22 7.73 -19.22 -6.68
C LEU A 22 8.80 -19.20 -7.78
N SER A 23 9.87 -20.00 -7.64
CA SER A 23 10.92 -20.09 -8.66
C SER A 23 10.35 -20.55 -10.00
N LEU A 24 9.54 -21.61 -10.01
CA LEU A 24 8.92 -22.13 -11.23
C LEU A 24 8.00 -21.09 -11.91
N ILE A 25 7.20 -20.36 -11.12
CA ILE A 25 6.32 -19.29 -11.64
C ILE A 25 7.15 -18.15 -12.27
N TYR A 26 8.21 -17.72 -11.61
CA TYR A 26 9.09 -16.66 -12.13
C TYR A 26 9.90 -17.09 -13.36
N GLU A 27 10.17 -18.39 -13.50
CA GLU A 27 10.76 -18.97 -14.70
C GLU A 27 9.75 -19.19 -15.84
N GLY A 28 8.47 -18.85 -15.63
CA GLY A 28 7.40 -19.06 -16.62
C GLY A 28 6.95 -20.51 -16.79
N LYS A 29 7.41 -21.42 -15.92
CA LYS A 29 7.04 -22.84 -15.92
C LYS A 29 5.75 -23.04 -15.11
N THR A 30 4.62 -22.62 -15.66
CA THR A 30 3.33 -22.63 -14.95
C THR A 30 2.44 -23.83 -15.28
N GLU A 31 2.80 -24.65 -16.26
CA GLU A 31 1.98 -25.78 -16.69
C GLU A 31 1.81 -26.82 -15.57
N GLY A 32 0.55 -27.12 -15.23
CA GLY A 32 0.20 -28.05 -14.15
C GLY A 32 0.39 -27.56 -12.72
N ILE A 33 0.98 -26.37 -12.52
CA ILE A 33 1.23 -25.79 -11.19
C ILE A 33 -0.08 -25.35 -10.52
N GLU A 34 -1.06 -24.86 -11.27
CA GLU A 34 -2.32 -24.36 -10.73
C GLU A 34 -3.03 -25.40 -9.87
N ASN A 35 -3.14 -26.66 -10.36
CA ASN A 35 -3.76 -27.75 -9.63
C ASN A 35 -3.03 -28.06 -8.33
N LYS A 36 -1.69 -28.01 -8.33
CA LYS A 36 -0.89 -28.22 -7.12
C LYS A 36 -1.08 -27.10 -6.09
N ILE A 37 -1.17 -25.87 -6.57
CA ILE A 37 -1.45 -24.72 -5.69
C ILE A 37 -2.85 -24.86 -5.09
N ASP A 38 -3.84 -25.31 -5.84
CA ASP A 38 -5.21 -25.54 -5.33
C ASP A 38 -5.27 -26.66 -4.30
N GLU A 39 -4.52 -27.75 -4.48
CA GLU A 39 -4.34 -28.78 -3.45
C GLU A 39 -3.72 -28.18 -2.17
N MET A 40 -2.65 -27.36 -2.34
CA MET A 40 -1.99 -26.70 -1.23
C MET A 40 -2.94 -25.75 -0.50
N LEU A 41 -3.71 -24.94 -1.24
CA LEU A 41 -4.66 -23.99 -0.65
C LEU A 41 -5.77 -24.69 0.11
N SER A 42 -6.26 -25.82 -0.40
CA SER A 42 -7.26 -26.65 0.29
C SER A 42 -6.74 -27.20 1.61
N LYS A 43 -5.46 -27.60 1.64
CA LYS A 43 -4.80 -28.14 2.84
C LYS A 43 -4.39 -27.05 3.82
N TYR A 44 -4.00 -25.86 3.33
CA TYR A 44 -3.42 -24.78 4.09
C TYR A 44 -4.05 -23.42 3.73
N PRO A 45 -5.35 -23.24 3.98
CA PRO A 45 -6.11 -22.06 3.53
C PRO A 45 -5.71 -20.74 4.19
N ASN A 46 -4.95 -20.81 5.29
CA ASN A 46 -4.47 -19.64 6.04
C ASN A 46 -2.94 -19.44 5.95
N ASP A 47 -2.27 -20.09 5.01
CA ASP A 47 -0.85 -19.85 4.79
C ASP A 47 -0.66 -18.70 3.80
N PRO A 48 -0.02 -17.57 4.20
CA PRO A 48 0.14 -16.40 3.34
C PRO A 48 0.98 -16.66 2.09
N GLY A 49 1.92 -17.63 2.14
CA GLY A 49 2.70 -18.03 0.98
C GLY A 49 1.88 -18.77 -0.05
N VAL A 50 1.00 -19.67 0.39
CA VAL A 50 0.10 -20.41 -0.50
C VAL A 50 -0.93 -19.49 -1.13
N ILE A 51 -1.51 -18.58 -0.34
CA ILE A 51 -2.44 -17.56 -0.86
C ILE A 51 -1.73 -16.68 -1.90
N TYR A 52 -0.45 -16.33 -1.65
CA TYR A 52 0.36 -15.54 -2.59
C TYR A 52 0.63 -16.31 -3.89
N LEU A 53 0.98 -17.60 -3.82
CA LEU A 53 1.12 -18.44 -5.01
C LEU A 53 -0.18 -18.47 -5.82
N LYS A 54 -1.33 -18.65 -5.15
CA LYS A 54 -2.65 -18.64 -5.82
C LYS A 54 -2.90 -17.30 -6.50
N ALA A 55 -2.58 -16.18 -5.84
CA ALA A 55 -2.73 -14.86 -6.43
C ALA A 55 -1.87 -14.68 -7.69
N LEU A 56 -0.62 -15.19 -7.70
CA LEU A 56 0.30 -15.10 -8.84
C LEU A 56 -0.19 -15.84 -10.07
N VAL A 57 -0.82 -17.01 -9.89
CA VAL A 57 -1.33 -17.82 -11.02
C VAL A 57 -2.77 -17.48 -11.41
N THR A 58 -3.44 -16.63 -10.65
CA THR A 58 -4.82 -16.21 -10.95
C THR A 58 -4.81 -15.23 -12.12
N THR A 59 -5.41 -15.62 -13.24
CA THR A 59 -5.49 -14.81 -14.49
C THR A 59 -6.47 -13.63 -14.37
N ASP A 60 -7.52 -13.78 -13.55
CA ASP A 60 -8.46 -12.69 -13.22
C ASP A 60 -7.79 -11.71 -12.25
N GLY A 61 -7.41 -10.54 -12.77
CA GLY A 61 -6.72 -9.52 -11.97
C GLY A 61 -7.53 -9.01 -10.79
N SER A 62 -8.87 -9.00 -10.84
CA SER A 62 -9.70 -8.58 -9.71
C SER A 62 -9.65 -9.60 -8.58
N LYS A 63 -9.71 -10.90 -8.92
CA LYS A 63 -9.57 -12.00 -7.95
C LYS A 63 -8.15 -12.04 -7.38
N ALA A 64 -7.12 -11.82 -8.20
CA ALA A 64 -5.74 -11.71 -7.73
C ALA A 64 -5.58 -10.59 -6.71
N LEU A 65 -6.15 -9.39 -6.97
CA LEU A 65 -6.16 -8.27 -6.04
C LEU A 65 -6.85 -8.60 -4.70
N GLU A 66 -7.96 -9.32 -4.72
CA GLU A 66 -8.65 -9.77 -3.49
C GLU A 66 -7.73 -10.67 -2.65
N LEU A 67 -7.02 -11.61 -3.28
CA LEU A 67 -6.07 -12.48 -2.61
C LEU A 67 -4.90 -11.68 -2.02
N TYR A 68 -4.28 -10.77 -2.78
CA TYR A 68 -3.21 -9.90 -2.28
C TYR A 68 -3.68 -9.04 -1.10
N ASN A 69 -4.85 -8.43 -1.19
CA ASN A 69 -5.41 -7.64 -0.08
C ASN A 69 -5.68 -8.51 1.15
N SER A 70 -6.14 -9.74 0.97
CA SER A 70 -6.39 -10.67 2.08
C SER A 70 -5.11 -11.01 2.85
N ILE A 71 -3.96 -11.11 2.14
CA ILE A 71 -2.66 -11.34 2.78
C ILE A 71 -2.26 -10.13 3.61
N ILE A 72 -2.38 -8.91 3.06
CA ILE A 72 -2.03 -7.67 3.76
C ILE A 72 -2.89 -7.48 5.02
N GLU A 73 -4.18 -7.79 4.93
CA GLU A 73 -5.11 -7.62 6.05
C GLU A 73 -4.92 -8.68 7.15
N LYS A 74 -4.76 -9.95 6.77
CA LYS A 74 -4.71 -11.07 7.71
C LYS A 74 -3.32 -11.38 8.24
N PHE A 75 -2.28 -11.12 7.42
CA PHE A 75 -0.90 -11.51 7.72
C PHE A 75 0.08 -10.35 7.53
N PRO A 76 -0.16 -9.17 8.18
CA PRO A 76 0.62 -7.95 7.92
C PRO A 76 2.12 -8.07 8.22
N SER A 77 2.51 -9.01 9.08
CA SER A 77 3.92 -9.27 9.42
C SER A 77 4.60 -10.30 8.50
N SER A 78 3.87 -10.87 7.54
CA SER A 78 4.43 -11.81 6.58
C SER A 78 5.26 -11.08 5.51
N LYS A 79 6.35 -11.69 5.04
CA LYS A 79 7.07 -11.20 3.84
C LYS A 79 6.15 -11.08 2.63
N PHE A 80 5.15 -11.95 2.52
CA PHE A 80 4.17 -11.94 1.43
C PHE A 80 3.21 -10.76 1.48
N ALA A 81 3.05 -10.06 2.62
CA ALA A 81 2.30 -8.82 2.69
C ALA A 81 3.00 -7.68 1.94
N VAL A 82 4.33 -7.61 2.05
CA VAL A 82 5.14 -6.63 1.30
C VAL A 82 5.09 -6.92 -0.19
N GLU A 83 5.34 -8.18 -0.56
CA GLU A 83 5.24 -8.66 -1.96
C GLU A 83 3.86 -8.37 -2.56
N SER A 84 2.79 -8.67 -1.81
CA SER A 84 1.42 -8.38 -2.23
C SER A 84 1.18 -6.88 -2.45
N SER A 85 1.74 -6.04 -1.59
CA SER A 85 1.65 -4.58 -1.74
C SER A 85 2.34 -4.09 -3.02
N VAL A 86 3.48 -4.68 -3.37
CA VAL A 86 4.19 -4.39 -4.62
C VAL A 86 3.37 -4.87 -5.82
N LYS A 87 2.84 -6.10 -5.78
CA LYS A 87 2.00 -6.66 -6.85
C LYS A 87 0.73 -5.85 -7.11
N ILE A 88 0.10 -5.33 -6.07
CA ILE A 88 -1.02 -4.37 -6.21
C ILE A 88 -0.57 -3.10 -6.92
N GLY A 89 0.59 -2.54 -6.57
CA GLY A 89 1.16 -1.38 -7.24
C GLY A 89 1.44 -1.62 -8.73
N GLU A 90 2.01 -2.77 -9.08
CA GLU A 90 2.26 -3.21 -10.46
C GLU A 90 0.96 -3.35 -11.25
N PHE A 91 -0.04 -3.98 -10.67
CA PHE A 91 -1.35 -4.13 -11.31
C PHE A 91 -2.01 -2.76 -11.57
N LEU A 92 -2.01 -1.88 -10.58
CA LEU A 92 -2.57 -0.54 -10.72
C LEU A 92 -1.85 0.25 -11.82
N TYR A 93 -0.52 0.15 -11.88
CA TYR A 93 0.29 0.77 -12.94
C TYR A 93 -0.08 0.23 -14.32
N SER A 94 -0.16 -1.09 -14.47
CA SER A 94 -0.51 -1.75 -15.75
C SER A 94 -1.91 -1.40 -16.26
N LYS A 95 -2.82 -1.01 -15.34
CA LYS A 95 -4.17 -0.54 -15.67
C LYS A 95 -4.25 0.96 -15.92
N GLY A 96 -3.12 1.69 -15.94
CA GLY A 96 -3.10 3.15 -16.09
C GLY A 96 -3.59 3.91 -14.87
N LEU A 97 -3.78 3.24 -13.72
CA LEU A 97 -4.24 3.83 -12.47
C LEU A 97 -3.05 4.42 -11.69
N TYR A 98 -2.26 5.27 -12.37
CA TYR A 98 -0.98 5.77 -11.89
C TYR A 98 -1.06 6.53 -10.56
N SER A 99 -2.13 7.29 -10.34
CA SER A 99 -2.34 7.97 -9.05
C SER A 99 -2.48 6.97 -7.89
N GLN A 100 -3.17 5.86 -8.10
CA GLN A 100 -3.32 4.82 -7.09
C GLN A 100 -2.03 4.00 -6.93
N ALA A 101 -1.34 3.70 -8.04
CA ALA A 101 -0.05 3.00 -8.03
C ALA A 101 1.00 3.78 -7.23
N SER A 102 1.17 5.08 -7.50
CA SER A 102 2.11 5.93 -6.77
C SER A 102 1.78 5.98 -5.27
N GLN A 103 0.50 6.03 -4.92
CA GLN A 103 0.07 6.04 -3.51
C GLN A 103 0.31 4.72 -2.81
N GLN A 104 0.12 3.60 -3.50
CA GLN A 104 0.38 2.26 -2.98
C GLN A 104 1.88 2.06 -2.69
N LEU A 105 2.74 2.54 -3.59
CA LEU A 105 4.17 2.27 -3.56
C LEU A 105 4.98 3.26 -2.73
N ARG A 106 4.55 4.53 -2.62
CA ARG A 106 5.35 5.64 -2.08
C ARG A 106 5.88 5.49 -0.67
N LEU A 107 5.29 4.64 0.15
CA LEU A 107 5.73 4.44 1.54
C LEU A 107 6.45 3.10 1.74
N LEU A 108 6.37 2.18 0.78
CA LEU A 108 6.96 0.85 0.92
C LEU A 108 8.46 0.87 1.21
N PRO A 109 9.30 1.65 0.49
CA PRO A 109 10.73 1.68 0.77
C PRO A 109 11.07 2.21 2.17
N ARG A 110 10.22 3.08 2.72
CA ARG A 110 10.41 3.63 4.07
C ARG A 110 10.00 2.66 5.16
N ILE A 111 8.91 1.92 4.94
CA ILE A 111 8.37 0.96 5.91
C ILE A 111 9.17 -0.35 5.86
N HIS A 112 9.63 -0.73 4.68
CA HIS A 112 10.35 -1.97 4.43
C HIS A 112 11.71 -1.70 3.75
N PRO A 113 12.66 -1.02 4.42
CA PRO A 113 13.92 -0.60 3.80
C PRO A 113 14.86 -1.76 3.43
N ARG A 114 14.59 -2.96 3.94
CA ARG A 114 15.35 -4.19 3.62
C ARG A 114 14.68 -5.05 2.54
N TYR A 115 13.63 -4.54 1.89
CA TYR A 115 13.01 -5.26 0.79
C TYR A 115 14.00 -5.39 -0.37
N PRO A 116 14.24 -6.61 -0.91
CA PRO A 116 15.31 -6.82 -1.89
C PRO A 116 15.17 -5.98 -3.16
N ASP A 117 13.95 -5.76 -3.62
CA ASP A 117 13.62 -5.10 -4.88
C ASP A 117 13.23 -3.63 -4.72
N ILE A 118 13.87 -2.91 -3.77
CA ILE A 118 13.59 -1.50 -3.48
C ILE A 118 13.74 -0.63 -4.73
N GLU A 119 14.75 -0.89 -5.56
CA GLU A 119 14.98 -0.15 -6.80
C GLU A 119 13.76 -0.20 -7.71
N ARG A 120 13.21 -1.38 -7.94
CA ARG A 120 12.00 -1.58 -8.76
C ARG A 120 10.80 -0.84 -8.20
N VAL A 121 10.61 -0.88 -6.88
CA VAL A 121 9.50 -0.18 -6.20
C VAL A 121 9.62 1.33 -6.37
N VAL A 122 10.81 1.89 -6.18
CA VAL A 122 11.06 3.34 -6.33
C VAL A 122 10.90 3.76 -7.78
N ASN A 123 11.43 2.99 -8.73
CA ASN A 123 11.29 3.28 -10.16
C ASN A 123 9.83 3.24 -10.61
N LEU A 124 9.06 2.25 -10.18
CA LEU A 124 7.63 2.14 -10.51
C LEU A 124 6.80 3.28 -9.88
N MET A 125 7.11 3.64 -8.63
CA MET A 125 6.52 4.80 -7.96
C MET A 125 6.82 6.10 -8.72
N SER A 126 8.08 6.28 -9.13
CA SER A 126 8.54 7.46 -9.86
C SER A 126 7.86 7.57 -11.22
N SER A 127 7.82 6.47 -11.99
CA SER A 127 7.10 6.40 -13.26
C SER A 127 5.61 6.71 -13.08
N SER A 128 5.01 6.28 -11.97
CA SER A 128 3.61 6.56 -11.67
C SER A 128 3.36 8.04 -11.39
N PHE A 129 4.26 8.72 -10.65
CA PHE A 129 4.17 10.16 -10.41
C PHE A 129 4.40 10.97 -11.68
N SER A 130 5.38 10.57 -12.51
CA SER A 130 5.66 11.20 -13.80
C SER A 130 4.46 11.10 -14.75
N ALA A 131 3.85 9.92 -14.85
CA ALA A 131 2.69 9.70 -15.72
C ALA A 131 1.46 10.58 -15.40
N ILE A 132 1.36 11.06 -14.16
CA ILE A 132 0.27 11.99 -13.75
C ILE A 132 0.74 13.45 -13.64
N GLY A 133 1.97 13.78 -14.07
CA GLY A 133 2.54 15.12 -13.98
C GLY A 133 2.74 15.62 -12.54
N ALA A 134 2.90 14.71 -11.56
CA ALA A 134 3.07 15.05 -10.15
C ALA A 134 4.57 15.25 -9.79
N GLU A 135 5.23 16.14 -10.53
CA GLU A 135 6.67 16.39 -10.46
C GLU A 135 7.17 16.74 -9.04
N ASP A 136 6.42 17.55 -8.30
CA ASP A 136 6.78 17.89 -6.92
C ASP A 136 6.81 16.66 -6.01
N SER A 137 5.85 15.74 -6.20
CA SER A 137 5.81 14.49 -5.44
C SER A 137 6.93 13.54 -5.86
N LEU A 138 7.20 13.44 -7.16
CA LEU A 138 8.32 12.67 -7.71
C LEU A 138 9.65 13.13 -7.08
N LYS A 139 9.98 14.41 -7.21
CA LYS A 139 11.22 15.00 -6.67
C LYS A 139 11.34 14.77 -5.16
N TYR A 140 10.25 14.96 -4.44
CA TYR A 140 10.22 14.77 -2.99
C TYR A 140 10.54 13.33 -2.58
N TYR A 141 9.83 12.34 -3.12
CA TYR A 141 10.03 10.93 -2.73
C TYR A 141 11.35 10.37 -3.27
N LEU A 142 11.72 10.71 -4.50
CA LEU A 142 12.97 10.27 -5.09
C LEU A 142 14.17 10.81 -4.31
N GLY A 143 14.17 12.10 -3.92
CA GLY A 143 15.22 12.69 -3.09
C GLY A 143 15.36 12.01 -1.72
N ILE A 144 14.25 11.62 -1.07
CA ILE A 144 14.28 10.83 0.17
C ILE A 144 14.96 9.48 -0.08
N TYR A 145 14.56 8.77 -1.14
CA TYR A 145 15.05 7.42 -1.37
C TYR A 145 16.48 7.39 -1.89
N GLN A 146 16.92 8.38 -2.66
CA GLN A 146 18.34 8.56 -3.00
C GLN A 146 19.20 8.75 -1.75
N SER A 147 18.69 9.49 -0.75
CA SER A 147 19.40 9.68 0.53
C SER A 147 19.37 8.42 1.41
N MET A 148 18.29 7.65 1.38
CA MET A 148 18.15 6.41 2.16
C MET A 148 18.96 5.24 1.57
N PHE A 149 19.13 5.23 0.26
CA PHE A 149 19.76 4.13 -0.50
C PHE A 149 20.85 4.66 -1.43
N PRO A 150 21.96 5.20 -0.89
CA PRO A 150 23.00 5.88 -1.70
C PRO A 150 23.71 4.93 -2.68
N ASN A 151 23.66 3.64 -2.43
CA ASN A 151 24.29 2.60 -3.27
C ASN A 151 23.36 2.08 -4.39
N ILE A 152 22.12 2.55 -4.45
CA ILE A 152 21.15 2.16 -5.48
C ILE A 152 21.01 3.30 -6.48
N SER A 153 21.26 3.00 -7.76
CA SER A 153 21.00 3.95 -8.85
C SER A 153 19.55 3.84 -9.28
N PHE A 154 18.75 4.82 -8.92
CA PHE A 154 17.39 4.92 -9.44
C PHE A 154 17.40 5.52 -10.84
N GLN A 155 16.40 5.18 -11.66
CA GLN A 155 16.25 5.70 -13.01
C GLN A 155 16.33 7.23 -13.01
N ASP A 156 17.13 7.80 -13.91
CA ASP A 156 17.31 9.25 -14.02
C ASP A 156 16.01 9.92 -14.50
N TYR A 157 15.25 10.40 -13.55
CA TYR A 157 14.25 11.42 -13.81
C TYR A 157 14.97 12.76 -13.73
N ASP A 158 14.84 13.61 -14.74
CA ASP A 158 15.47 14.95 -14.78
C ASP A 158 15.09 15.76 -13.53
N THR A 159 15.89 15.58 -12.48
CA THR A 159 15.76 16.27 -11.20
C THR A 159 16.72 17.45 -11.16
N SER A 160 16.75 18.27 -12.22
CA SER A 160 17.66 19.42 -12.35
C SER A 160 17.57 20.50 -11.24
N MET A 161 16.81 20.24 -10.18
CA MET A 161 16.95 20.95 -8.91
C MET A 161 17.96 20.24 -8.01
N LYS A 162 19.13 20.87 -7.89
CA LYS A 162 20.21 20.47 -6.97
C LYS A 162 19.62 20.23 -5.56
N VAL A 163 19.70 18.98 -5.10
CA VAL A 163 19.44 18.54 -3.70
C VAL A 163 20.55 19.11 -2.78
N LYS A 164 20.81 20.43 -2.84
CA LYS A 164 21.85 21.06 -1.99
C LYS A 164 21.39 21.34 -0.56
N ASP A 165 20.10 21.15 -0.24
CA ASP A 165 19.54 21.59 1.02
C ASP A 165 18.80 20.50 1.87
N ILE A 166 18.98 19.21 1.58
CA ILE A 166 18.28 18.14 2.34
C ILE A 166 19.14 17.59 3.49
N HIS A 167 20.39 18.04 3.62
CA HIS A 167 21.33 17.51 4.64
C HIS A 167 21.17 18.07 6.06
N SER A 168 20.10 18.77 6.40
CA SER A 168 19.83 19.04 7.81
C SER A 168 18.64 18.22 8.28
N ASP A 169 18.87 17.34 9.25
CA ASP A 169 17.83 16.59 9.96
C ASP A 169 16.68 17.48 10.47
N LYS A 170 16.96 18.75 10.72
CA LYS A 170 15.94 19.77 11.06
C LYS A 170 14.98 20.07 9.90
N LYS A 171 15.42 20.01 8.63
CA LYS A 171 14.56 20.29 7.47
C LYS A 171 13.71 19.07 7.09
N LEU A 172 14.26 17.86 7.27
CA LEU A 172 13.48 16.61 7.15
C LEU A 172 12.36 16.55 8.21
N ALA A 173 12.65 16.90 9.45
CA ALA A 173 11.66 17.03 10.51
C ALA A 173 10.62 18.13 10.19
N SER A 174 11.02 19.25 9.58
CA SER A 174 10.11 20.34 9.19
C SER A 174 9.22 19.98 8.01
N VAL A 175 9.71 19.20 7.04
CA VAL A 175 8.91 18.74 5.89
C VAL A 175 7.97 17.60 6.29
N VAL A 176 8.38 16.73 7.21
CA VAL A 176 7.50 15.74 7.86
C VAL A 176 6.49 16.44 8.81
N SER A 177 6.84 17.62 9.32
CA SER A 177 6.01 18.42 10.21
C SER A 177 5.23 19.55 9.51
N GLU A 178 5.23 19.63 8.15
CA GLU A 178 4.29 20.56 7.51
C GLU A 178 2.88 20.22 7.97
N ILE A 179 2.46 20.98 8.98
CA ILE A 179 1.17 20.82 9.63
C ILE A 179 0.10 21.05 8.55
N LYS A 180 -0.48 19.97 8.07
CA LYS A 180 -1.64 20.00 7.20
C LYS A 180 -2.89 19.79 8.07
N PRO A 181 -3.34 20.82 8.82
CA PRO A 181 -4.29 20.64 9.90
C PRO A 181 -5.72 20.38 9.43
N TYR A 182 -5.99 20.57 8.14
CA TYR A 182 -7.33 20.42 7.60
C TYR A 182 -7.55 19.02 7.06
N VAL A 183 -8.60 18.37 7.53
CA VAL A 183 -9.01 17.00 7.14
C VAL A 183 -10.45 17.05 6.66
N ILE A 184 -10.77 16.34 5.59
CA ILE A 184 -12.16 16.23 5.14
C ILE A 184 -12.73 14.94 5.73
N GLN A 185 -13.78 15.03 6.52
CA GLN A 185 -14.57 13.89 6.96
C GLN A 185 -15.81 13.75 6.06
N ILE A 186 -15.97 12.62 5.42
CA ILE A 186 -17.02 12.34 4.43
C ILE A 186 -18.08 11.36 4.94
N GLY A 187 -17.90 10.87 6.15
CA GLY A 187 -18.86 10.00 6.82
C GLY A 187 -18.32 9.50 8.17
N ALA A 188 -19.24 9.00 9.00
CA ALA A 188 -18.92 8.26 10.21
C ALA A 188 -20.00 7.18 10.40
N PHE A 189 -19.59 5.93 10.56
CA PHE A 189 -20.48 4.78 10.54
C PHE A 189 -20.28 3.93 11.80
N GLY A 190 -21.36 3.47 12.40
CA GLY A 190 -21.29 2.48 13.48
C GLY A 190 -20.82 1.10 12.96
N ASN A 191 -21.11 0.79 11.69
CA ASN A 191 -20.65 -0.45 11.05
C ASN A 191 -19.41 -0.16 10.20
N ILE A 192 -18.31 -0.86 10.49
CA ILE A 192 -17.03 -0.73 9.77
C ILE A 192 -17.12 -1.07 8.29
N GLN A 193 -18.03 -1.99 7.89
CA GLN A 193 -18.19 -2.38 6.48
C GLN A 193 -18.72 -1.22 5.63
N ASN A 194 -19.62 -0.38 6.19
CA ASN A 194 -20.09 0.81 5.51
C ASN A 194 -18.99 1.84 5.34
N ALA A 195 -18.11 1.99 6.34
CA ALA A 195 -16.93 2.84 6.26
C ALA A 195 -15.94 2.32 5.19
N LYS A 196 -15.69 1.01 5.14
CA LYS A 196 -14.85 0.37 4.11
C LYS A 196 -15.40 0.58 2.70
N ARG A 197 -16.73 0.45 2.50
CA ARG A 197 -17.37 0.68 1.20
C ARG A 197 -17.16 2.12 0.72
N LEU A 198 -17.42 3.11 1.58
CA LEU A 198 -17.21 4.51 1.23
C LEU A 198 -15.72 4.81 0.99
N LYS A 199 -14.82 4.25 1.79
CA LYS A 199 -13.37 4.34 1.56
C LYS A 199 -13.00 3.88 0.15
N LEU A 200 -13.51 2.73 -0.31
CA LEU A 200 -13.23 2.21 -1.65
C LEU A 200 -13.76 3.14 -2.75
N GLN A 201 -14.99 3.65 -2.63
CA GLN A 201 -15.56 4.58 -3.60
C GLN A 201 -14.74 5.85 -3.75
N VAL A 202 -14.26 6.40 -2.63
CA VAL A 202 -13.45 7.63 -2.66
C VAL A 202 -12.02 7.34 -3.13
N ALA A 203 -11.47 6.17 -2.84
CA ALA A 203 -10.18 5.74 -3.38
C ALA A 203 -10.23 5.57 -4.91
N GLN A 204 -11.33 5.07 -5.46
CA GLN A 204 -11.54 4.92 -6.91
C GLN A 204 -11.51 6.26 -7.66
N ILE A 205 -11.88 7.35 -7.02
CA ILE A 205 -11.80 8.70 -7.60
C ILE A 205 -10.46 9.41 -7.28
N GLY A 206 -9.45 8.67 -6.79
CA GLY A 206 -8.07 9.11 -6.67
C GLY A 206 -7.69 9.80 -5.36
N TYR A 207 -8.49 9.66 -4.29
CA TYR A 207 -8.18 10.29 -3.00
C TYR A 207 -7.72 9.28 -1.94
N ASN A 208 -6.69 9.67 -1.17
CA ASN A 208 -6.26 8.93 0.02
C ASN A 208 -7.28 9.06 1.13
N VAL A 209 -7.77 7.92 1.60
CA VAL A 209 -8.84 7.83 2.59
C VAL A 209 -8.46 6.91 3.73
N TYR A 210 -8.73 7.36 4.95
CA TYR A 210 -8.50 6.57 6.17
C TYR A 210 -9.81 6.37 6.91
N ILE A 211 -9.89 5.24 7.58
CA ILE A 211 -10.91 4.99 8.58
C ILE A 211 -10.26 5.20 9.94
N VAL A 212 -10.85 6.09 10.73
CA VAL A 212 -10.37 6.42 12.08
C VAL A 212 -11.49 6.12 13.07
N PRO A 213 -11.25 5.29 14.09
CA PRO A 213 -12.21 5.10 15.15
C PRO A 213 -12.37 6.41 15.93
N ILE A 214 -13.61 6.79 16.21
CA ILE A 214 -13.97 7.93 17.04
C ILE A 214 -15.02 7.47 18.05
N GLU A 215 -14.85 7.87 19.30
CA GLU A 215 -15.83 7.58 20.33
C GLU A 215 -16.74 8.80 20.52
N THR A 216 -18.04 8.54 20.55
CA THR A 216 -19.06 9.56 20.80
C THR A 216 -20.19 8.94 21.60
N ASN A 217 -20.47 9.51 22.79
CA ASN A 217 -21.50 9.02 23.69
C ASN A 217 -21.40 7.52 24.02
N GLY A 218 -20.17 7.04 24.29
CA GLY A 218 -19.90 5.63 24.63
C GLY A 218 -20.05 4.64 23.47
N ARG A 219 -20.17 5.14 22.23
CA ARG A 219 -20.23 4.31 21.02
C ARG A 219 -19.08 4.61 20.10
N THR A 220 -18.48 3.56 19.54
CA THR A 220 -17.42 3.69 18.55
C THR A 220 -18.01 3.85 17.15
N PHE A 221 -17.59 4.92 16.46
CA PHE A 221 -17.89 5.15 15.05
C PHE A 221 -16.60 5.07 14.22
N HIS A 222 -16.74 4.66 12.97
CA HIS A 222 -15.66 4.58 12.00
C HIS A 222 -15.75 5.78 11.05
N ALA A 223 -14.97 6.83 11.34
CA ALA A 223 -14.95 8.06 10.54
C ALA A 223 -14.08 7.85 9.28
N VAL A 224 -14.66 8.11 8.12
CA VAL A 224 -13.97 8.07 6.83
C VAL A 224 -13.43 9.47 6.53
N ARG A 225 -12.10 9.59 6.42
CA ARG A 225 -11.42 10.87 6.28
C ARG A 225 -10.47 10.90 5.10
N VAL A 226 -10.56 11.97 4.32
CA VAL A 226 -9.61 12.29 3.25
C VAL A 226 -8.50 13.18 3.85
N LEU A 227 -7.24 12.84 3.53
CA LEU A 227 -6.10 13.46 4.19
C LEU A 227 -5.82 14.88 3.82
N SER A 228 -5.36 15.46 4.81
CA SER A 228 -4.49 16.56 5.25
C SER A 228 -4.21 17.59 4.18
N PHE A 229 -4.81 18.77 4.36
CA PHE A 229 -4.62 19.93 3.51
C PHE A 229 -3.97 21.08 4.32
N LYS A 230 -3.08 21.85 3.68
CA LYS A 230 -2.46 23.03 4.30
C LYS A 230 -3.48 24.13 4.59
N THR A 231 -4.47 24.30 3.73
CA THR A 231 -5.46 25.37 3.81
C THR A 231 -6.88 24.83 3.81
N LYS A 232 -7.77 25.52 4.51
CA LYS A 232 -9.19 25.24 4.53
C LYS A 232 -9.79 25.31 3.10
N SER A 233 -9.37 26.28 2.32
CA SER A 233 -9.85 26.48 0.94
C SER A 233 -9.56 25.26 0.03
N LYS A 234 -8.35 24.67 0.12
CA LYS A 234 -8.03 23.43 -0.62
C LYS A 234 -8.89 22.26 -0.15
N ALA A 235 -9.09 22.12 1.16
CA ALA A 235 -9.95 21.07 1.70
C ALA A 235 -11.40 21.23 1.22
N GLU A 236 -11.95 22.44 1.25
CA GLU A 236 -13.29 22.75 0.76
C GLU A 236 -13.45 22.44 -0.74
N LYS A 237 -12.47 22.85 -1.56
CA LYS A 237 -12.49 22.56 -3.01
C LYS A 237 -12.57 21.05 -3.29
N ILE A 238 -11.76 20.26 -2.59
CA ILE A 238 -11.76 18.80 -2.74
C ILE A 238 -13.03 18.17 -2.14
N GLY A 239 -13.53 18.67 -1.01
CA GLY A 239 -14.80 18.24 -0.42
C GLY A 239 -15.98 18.42 -1.38
N LYS A 240 -16.08 19.60 -2.04
CA LYS A 240 -17.08 19.88 -3.06
C LYS A 240 -16.97 18.91 -4.24
N LEU A 241 -15.75 18.61 -4.69
CA LEU A 241 -15.52 17.67 -5.79
C LEU A 241 -15.94 16.23 -5.43
N ILE A 242 -15.63 15.77 -4.21
CA ILE A 242 -16.06 14.46 -3.73
C ILE A 242 -17.60 14.41 -3.63
N LYS A 243 -18.22 15.45 -3.06
CA LYS A 243 -19.68 15.56 -2.98
C LYS A 243 -20.33 15.51 -4.37
N SER A 244 -19.80 16.23 -5.35
CA SER A 244 -20.36 16.25 -6.72
C SER A 244 -20.24 14.89 -7.43
N LYS A 245 -19.18 14.12 -7.14
CA LYS A 245 -18.95 12.82 -7.80
C LYS A 245 -19.68 11.64 -7.11
N LEU A 246 -19.82 11.70 -5.80
CA LEU A 246 -20.33 10.55 -5.02
C LEU A 246 -21.66 10.85 -4.28
N GLY A 247 -22.14 12.09 -4.30
CA GLY A 247 -23.37 12.48 -3.59
C GLY A 247 -23.25 12.44 -2.06
N VAL A 248 -22.02 12.38 -1.52
CA VAL A 248 -21.78 12.28 -0.07
C VAL A 248 -21.57 13.65 0.56
N GLU A 249 -22.09 13.84 1.76
CA GLU A 249 -21.83 15.06 2.54
C GLU A 249 -20.41 15.04 3.10
N TYR A 250 -19.85 16.23 3.34
CA TYR A 250 -18.53 16.37 3.90
C TYR A 250 -18.44 17.49 4.95
N ARG A 251 -17.44 17.36 5.84
CA ARG A 251 -17.05 18.41 6.79
C ARG A 251 -15.55 18.60 6.74
N VAL A 252 -15.09 19.84 6.70
CA VAL A 252 -13.67 20.17 6.89
C VAL A 252 -13.40 20.35 8.38
N LEU A 253 -12.51 19.53 8.91
CA LEU A 253 -12.10 19.54 10.31
C LEU A 253 -10.71 20.17 10.42
N TYR A 254 -10.52 21.03 11.41
CA TYR A 254 -9.21 21.54 11.80
C TYR A 254 -8.63 20.66 12.91
N ARG A 255 -7.48 20.06 12.65
CA ARG A 255 -6.77 19.18 13.59
C ARG A 255 -5.29 19.52 13.61
N PRO A 256 -4.86 20.52 14.37
CA PRO A 256 -3.45 20.78 14.62
C PRO A 256 -2.84 19.53 15.28
N LYS A 257 -1.61 19.15 14.91
CA LYS A 257 -0.85 18.18 15.71
C LYS A 257 -0.61 18.81 17.08
N LYS A 258 -0.96 18.05 18.13
CA LYS A 258 -0.46 18.33 19.47
C LYS A 258 1.02 18.04 19.53
#